data_6ebc11a0a4aedd9d0f3eb5c2c59d425f
#
_entry.id   6ebc11a0a4aedd9d0f3eb5c2c59d425f
#
_cell.length_a   1.000
_cell.length_b   1.000
_cell.length_c   1.000
_cell.angle_alpha   90.00
_cell.angle_beta   90.00
_cell.angle_gamma   90.00
#
_symmetry.space_group_name_H-M   'P 1'
#
loop_
_entity.id
_entity.type
_entity.pdbx_description
1 polymer ?
#
loop_
_entity_poly.entity_id
_entity_poly.type
_entity_poly.pdbx_seq_one_letter_code
_entity_poly.pdbx_strand_id
1 'polypeptide(L)'
;MVPASEVEMSSPPNAVQRWTVVLPSGETEVSVDSHRPAAAWVTLVLAHGAGAGYDHPFLVGFADALAHAGVATLRFNFPYREAGRRMPGPAAHAIATWRAVVDRARGEAPAGEPLWAAGKSYGGRMASMAEAERPLGIAGLVYLGYPLHPPGDPERERAEHLPRIEVPQLFVEGTNDPFVAPHAGLERAVAACRDARIEWIDGGGHSFEVKGRKRPAEEVGAGLAPLVADFLRTRTL
;
A
#
# COMPACT_ATOMS: atom_id res chain seq x y z
N MET A 1 35.54 30.50 8.91
CA MET A 1 35.67 29.25 8.14
C MET A 1 34.78 28.25 8.83
N VAL A 2 33.54 28.09 8.33
CA VAL A 2 32.53 27.18 8.87
C VAL A 2 32.72 25.81 8.17
N PRO A 3 32.81 24.68 8.88
CA PRO A 3 32.98 23.40 8.21
C PRO A 3 31.69 23.02 7.47
N ALA A 4 31.87 22.53 6.25
CA ALA A 4 30.83 22.01 5.41
C ALA A 4 30.12 20.84 6.15
N SER A 5 28.80 20.91 6.23
CA SER A 5 27.97 19.82 6.71
C SER A 5 28.15 18.59 5.81
N GLU A 6 28.62 17.50 6.41
CA GLU A 6 28.63 16.17 5.79
C GLU A 6 27.19 15.83 5.40
N VAL A 7 26.97 15.67 4.11
CA VAL A 7 25.74 15.06 3.58
C VAL A 7 25.78 13.61 4.01
N GLU A 8 24.92 13.24 4.95
CA GLU A 8 24.72 11.85 5.35
C GLU A 8 24.38 11.02 4.11
N MET A 9 25.35 10.21 3.70
CA MET A 9 25.15 9.28 2.59
C MET A 9 24.11 8.26 3.04
N SER A 10 22.98 8.22 2.32
CA SER A 10 21.96 7.20 2.48
C SER A 10 22.60 5.80 2.42
N SER A 11 22.25 4.96 3.36
CA SER A 11 22.67 3.55 3.35
C SER A 11 22.43 2.92 1.98
N PRO A 12 23.31 2.04 1.48
CA PRO A 12 23.12 1.40 0.19
C PRO A 12 21.78 0.66 0.19
N PRO A 13 21.07 0.61 -0.95
CA PRO A 13 19.81 -0.11 -1.04
C PRO A 13 20.01 -1.55 -0.59
N ASN A 14 19.18 -2.01 0.34
CA ASN A 14 19.21 -3.39 0.79
C ASN A 14 19.00 -4.31 -0.42
N ALA A 15 19.77 -5.38 -0.50
CA ALA A 15 19.59 -6.36 -1.56
C ALA A 15 18.16 -6.92 -1.50
N VAL A 16 17.50 -6.99 -2.66
CA VAL A 16 16.17 -7.60 -2.79
C VAL A 16 16.21 -9.02 -2.26
N GLN A 17 15.37 -9.32 -1.28
CA GLN A 17 15.26 -10.63 -0.67
C GLN A 17 14.26 -11.51 -1.42
N ARG A 18 14.39 -12.83 -1.27
CA ARG A 18 13.43 -13.82 -1.76
C ARG A 18 12.74 -14.48 -0.59
N TRP A 19 11.43 -14.38 -0.53
CA TRP A 19 10.63 -14.97 0.56
C TRP A 19 9.71 -16.05 0.01
N THR A 20 9.78 -17.23 0.65
CA THR A 20 8.87 -18.33 0.33
C THR A 20 7.45 -18.03 0.81
N VAL A 21 6.48 -18.26 -0.05
CA VAL A 21 5.04 -18.11 0.22
C VAL A 21 4.33 -19.41 -0.14
N VAL A 22 3.51 -19.92 0.77
CA VAL A 22 2.66 -21.08 0.53
C VAL A 22 1.32 -20.61 -0.03
N LEU A 23 1.05 -20.97 -1.26
CA LEU A 23 -0.20 -20.69 -1.96
C LEU A 23 -1.11 -21.94 -1.94
N PRO A 24 -2.41 -21.79 -2.22
CA PRO A 24 -3.29 -22.95 -2.43
C PRO A 24 -2.82 -23.91 -3.53
N SER A 25 -2.00 -23.42 -4.47
CA SER A 25 -1.44 -24.20 -5.60
C SER A 25 -0.03 -24.76 -5.36
N GLY A 26 0.56 -24.54 -4.18
CA GLY A 26 1.94 -24.94 -3.86
C GLY A 26 2.82 -23.76 -3.45
N GLU A 27 4.07 -24.05 -3.14
CA GLU A 27 5.05 -23.03 -2.72
C GLU A 27 5.57 -22.21 -3.91
N THR A 28 5.88 -20.96 -3.64
CA THR A 28 6.55 -20.05 -4.57
C THR A 28 7.40 -19.07 -3.80
N GLU A 29 8.28 -18.36 -4.49
CA GLU A 29 9.03 -17.25 -3.92
C GLU A 29 8.54 -15.91 -4.46
N VAL A 30 8.60 -14.89 -3.62
CA VAL A 30 8.33 -13.50 -3.97
C VAL A 30 9.51 -12.61 -3.66
N SER A 31 9.77 -11.63 -4.52
CA SER A 31 10.76 -10.58 -4.27
C SER A 31 10.23 -9.62 -3.23
N VAL A 32 11.08 -9.26 -2.29
CA VAL A 32 10.82 -8.29 -1.22
C VAL A 32 11.96 -7.30 -1.15
N ASP A 33 11.62 -6.02 -1.20
CA ASP A 33 12.55 -4.91 -1.06
C ASP A 33 12.20 -4.11 0.19
N SER A 34 13.18 -3.90 1.04
CA SER A 34 13.04 -3.28 2.35
C SER A 34 13.82 -1.97 2.37
N HIS A 35 13.18 -0.88 2.79
CA HIS A 35 13.81 0.41 3.02
C HIS A 35 13.50 0.85 4.46
N ARG A 36 14.52 0.78 5.34
CA ARG A 36 14.38 1.12 6.76
C ARG A 36 15.30 2.27 7.14
N PRO A 37 14.76 3.46 7.43
CA PRO A 37 15.56 4.56 8.00
C PRO A 37 16.00 4.22 9.43
N ALA A 38 17.11 4.80 9.89
CA ALA A 38 17.70 4.53 11.19
C ALA A 38 16.74 4.81 12.37
N ALA A 39 15.89 5.84 12.25
CA ALA A 39 14.92 6.23 13.26
C ALA A 39 13.49 5.81 12.89
N ALA A 40 13.32 4.62 12.32
CA ALA A 40 11.98 4.12 11.98
C ALA A 40 11.16 3.88 13.26
N TRP A 41 9.91 4.36 13.25
CA TRP A 41 8.96 4.23 14.36
C TRP A 41 7.76 3.33 14.00
N VAL A 42 7.65 2.93 12.74
CA VAL A 42 6.59 2.10 12.18
C VAL A 42 7.08 1.40 10.91
N THR A 43 6.59 0.20 10.65
CA THR A 43 6.80 -0.51 9.38
C THR A 43 5.51 -0.55 8.57
N LEU A 44 5.59 -0.19 7.28
CA LEU A 44 4.51 -0.26 6.31
C LEU A 44 4.80 -1.32 5.25
N VAL A 45 4.05 -2.41 5.25
CA VAL A 45 4.07 -3.41 4.18
C VAL A 45 3.26 -2.87 2.99
N LEU A 46 3.86 -2.80 1.81
CA LEU A 46 3.33 -2.09 0.65
C LEU A 46 3.23 -2.99 -0.58
N ALA A 47 2.02 -3.17 -1.11
CA ALA A 47 1.77 -3.95 -2.32
C ALA A 47 1.48 -3.09 -3.55
N HIS A 48 1.92 -3.58 -4.70
CA HIS A 48 1.68 -2.95 -6.00
C HIS A 48 0.27 -3.20 -6.55
N GLY A 49 -0.15 -2.39 -7.51
CA GLY A 49 -1.37 -2.56 -8.30
C GLY A 49 -1.23 -3.64 -9.38
N ALA A 50 -2.35 -3.99 -10.02
CA ALA A 50 -2.35 -4.90 -11.15
C ALA A 50 -1.46 -4.37 -12.28
N GLY A 51 -0.67 -5.26 -12.90
CA GLY A 51 0.25 -4.92 -13.99
C GLY A 51 1.57 -4.27 -13.57
N ALA A 52 1.73 -3.89 -12.29
CA ALA A 52 2.94 -3.31 -11.72
C ALA A 52 3.79 -4.36 -10.97
N GLY A 53 4.91 -3.94 -10.42
CA GLY A 53 5.76 -4.68 -9.49
C GLY A 53 6.14 -3.82 -8.28
N TYR A 54 6.87 -4.40 -7.33
CA TYR A 54 7.38 -3.68 -6.16
C TYR A 54 8.29 -2.49 -6.52
N ASP A 55 8.91 -2.56 -7.68
CA ASP A 55 9.87 -1.61 -8.26
C ASP A 55 9.20 -0.50 -9.10
N HIS A 56 7.87 -0.47 -9.14
CA HIS A 56 7.17 0.55 -9.91
C HIS A 56 7.52 1.96 -9.39
N PRO A 57 7.90 2.94 -10.25
CA PRO A 57 8.39 4.25 -9.83
C PRO A 57 7.49 4.97 -8.81
N PHE A 58 6.17 4.87 -8.95
CA PHE A 58 5.22 5.42 -7.98
C PHE A 58 5.45 4.87 -6.56
N LEU A 59 5.66 3.54 -6.41
CA LEU A 59 5.88 2.91 -5.11
C LEU A 59 7.28 3.22 -4.57
N VAL A 60 8.27 3.35 -5.45
CA VAL A 60 9.63 3.75 -5.08
C VAL A 60 9.61 5.14 -4.48
N GLY A 61 9.09 6.13 -5.21
CA GLY A 61 9.03 7.51 -4.71
C GLY A 61 8.17 7.67 -3.45
N PHE A 62 7.07 6.91 -3.35
CA PHE A 62 6.26 6.88 -2.14
C PHE A 62 7.04 6.34 -0.93
N ALA A 63 7.76 5.22 -1.09
CA ALA A 63 8.55 4.60 -0.04
C ALA A 63 9.73 5.49 0.39
N ASP A 64 10.43 6.11 -0.56
CA ASP A 64 11.56 7.01 -0.28
C ASP A 64 11.10 8.26 0.49
N ALA A 65 9.98 8.85 0.10
CA ALA A 65 9.42 9.98 0.83
C ALA A 65 8.92 9.58 2.24
N LEU A 66 8.36 8.39 2.42
CA LEU A 66 7.99 7.86 3.72
C LEU A 66 9.19 7.62 4.63
N ALA A 67 10.33 7.19 4.07
CA ALA A 67 11.56 7.00 4.85
C ALA A 67 12.04 8.32 5.48
N HIS A 68 11.90 9.46 4.79
CA HIS A 68 12.18 10.78 5.37
C HIS A 68 11.26 11.14 6.54
N ALA A 69 10.07 10.53 6.62
CA ALA A 69 9.14 10.67 7.74
C ALA A 69 9.36 9.64 8.85
N GLY A 70 10.41 8.81 8.76
CA GLY A 70 10.72 7.76 9.72
C GLY A 70 9.84 6.52 9.59
N VAL A 71 9.23 6.28 8.43
CA VAL A 71 8.43 5.08 8.15
C VAL A 71 9.30 4.09 7.40
N ALA A 72 9.54 2.91 7.99
CA ALA A 72 10.13 1.79 7.25
C ALA A 72 9.13 1.21 6.27
N THR A 73 9.57 0.86 5.08
CA THR A 73 8.70 0.24 4.06
C THR A 73 9.23 -1.11 3.63
N LEU A 74 8.31 -2.02 3.33
CA LEU A 74 8.60 -3.35 2.82
C LEU A 74 7.69 -3.57 1.60
N ARG A 75 8.29 -3.49 0.41
CA ARG A 75 7.59 -3.64 -0.87
C ARG A 75 7.78 -5.04 -1.41
N PHE A 76 6.74 -5.68 -1.91
CA PHE A 76 6.83 -7.05 -2.41
C PHE A 76 6.08 -7.26 -3.72
N ASN A 77 6.47 -8.30 -4.46
CA ASN A 77 5.74 -8.77 -5.63
C ASN A 77 4.68 -9.80 -5.27
N PHE A 78 3.53 -9.74 -5.96
CA PHE A 78 2.63 -10.89 -5.99
C PHE A 78 3.19 -12.00 -6.90
N PRO A 79 2.87 -13.29 -6.63
CA PRO A 79 3.39 -14.44 -7.37
C PRO A 79 3.20 -14.38 -8.89
N TYR A 80 2.11 -13.77 -9.36
CA TYR A 80 1.89 -13.63 -10.80
C TYR A 80 2.95 -12.74 -11.48
N ARG A 81 3.50 -11.75 -10.75
CA ARG A 81 4.58 -10.90 -11.25
C ARG A 81 5.90 -11.66 -11.32
N GLU A 82 6.20 -12.49 -10.35
CA GLU A 82 7.36 -13.38 -10.36
C GLU A 82 7.31 -14.36 -11.55
N ALA A 83 6.10 -14.80 -11.89
CA ALA A 83 5.85 -15.63 -13.07
C ALA A 83 5.82 -14.85 -14.40
N GLY A 84 6.22 -13.56 -14.42
CA GLY A 84 6.25 -12.71 -15.62
C GLY A 84 4.87 -12.31 -16.16
N ARG A 85 3.80 -12.55 -15.43
CA ARG A 85 2.43 -12.23 -15.87
C ARG A 85 2.05 -10.80 -15.54
N ARG A 86 1.26 -10.17 -16.40
CA ARG A 86 0.74 -8.80 -16.18
C ARG A 86 -0.56 -8.79 -15.39
N MET A 87 -1.41 -9.81 -15.57
CA MET A 87 -2.72 -9.88 -14.92
C MET A 87 -2.66 -10.73 -13.66
N PRO A 88 -3.32 -10.29 -12.57
CA PRO A 88 -3.45 -11.08 -11.36
C PRO A 88 -4.09 -12.45 -11.60
N GLY A 89 -3.63 -13.43 -10.85
CA GLY A 89 -4.28 -14.74 -10.73
C GLY A 89 -5.45 -14.72 -9.73
N PRO A 90 -5.87 -15.90 -9.22
CA PRO A 90 -6.92 -16.00 -8.22
C PRO A 90 -6.64 -15.11 -7.00
N ALA A 91 -7.68 -14.46 -6.45
CA ALA A 91 -7.56 -13.61 -5.27
C ALA A 91 -6.96 -14.36 -4.05
N ALA A 92 -7.27 -15.65 -3.92
CA ALA A 92 -6.73 -16.50 -2.85
C ALA A 92 -5.19 -16.54 -2.83
N HIS A 93 -4.52 -16.45 -3.99
CA HIS A 93 -3.05 -16.38 -4.06
C HIS A 93 -2.53 -15.06 -3.48
N ALA A 94 -3.16 -13.94 -3.81
CA ALA A 94 -2.76 -12.63 -3.29
C ALA A 94 -3.05 -12.51 -1.78
N ILE A 95 -4.17 -13.05 -1.30
CA ILE A 95 -4.51 -13.11 0.12
C ILE A 95 -3.49 -13.95 0.89
N ALA A 96 -3.14 -15.15 0.38
CA ALA A 96 -2.09 -15.99 0.97
C ALA A 96 -0.73 -15.28 1.00
N THR A 97 -0.38 -14.56 -0.07
CA THR A 97 0.85 -13.75 -0.14
C THR A 97 0.86 -12.65 0.91
N TRP A 98 -0.24 -11.88 1.05
CA TRP A 98 -0.36 -10.86 2.08
C TRP A 98 -0.13 -11.43 3.49
N ARG A 99 -0.75 -12.56 3.81
CA ARG A 99 -0.59 -13.24 5.11
C ARG A 99 0.86 -13.61 5.36
N ALA A 100 1.49 -14.30 4.42
CA ALA A 100 2.87 -14.76 4.56
C ALA A 100 3.86 -13.59 4.70
N VAL A 101 3.68 -12.53 3.90
CA VAL A 101 4.57 -11.36 3.94
C VAL A 101 4.39 -10.58 5.24
N VAL A 102 3.16 -10.36 5.70
CA VAL A 102 2.88 -9.66 6.96
C VAL A 102 3.39 -10.46 8.16
N ASP A 103 3.18 -11.79 8.18
CA ASP A 103 3.67 -12.65 9.27
C ASP A 103 5.20 -12.62 9.36
N ARG A 104 5.88 -12.67 8.22
CA ARG A 104 7.35 -12.58 8.20
C ARG A 104 7.85 -11.18 8.56
N ALA A 105 7.23 -10.14 8.03
CA ALA A 105 7.57 -8.75 8.37
C ALA A 105 7.46 -8.49 9.87
N ARG A 106 6.46 -9.05 10.53
CA ARG A 106 6.30 -8.97 12.00
C ARG A 106 7.46 -9.63 12.74
N GLY A 107 7.95 -10.77 12.23
CA GLY A 107 9.10 -11.46 12.82
C GLY A 107 10.42 -10.71 12.63
N GLU A 108 10.53 -9.85 11.62
CA GLU A 108 11.73 -9.06 11.31
C GLU A 108 11.68 -7.63 11.88
N ALA A 109 10.49 -7.11 12.22
CA ALA A 109 10.33 -5.80 12.82
C ALA A 109 10.84 -5.79 14.29
N PRO A 110 11.37 -4.66 14.78
CA PRO A 110 11.70 -4.50 16.20
C PRO A 110 10.48 -4.79 17.09
N ALA A 111 10.76 -5.36 18.28
CA ALA A 111 9.71 -5.69 19.23
C ALA A 111 8.90 -4.46 19.63
N GLY A 112 7.58 -4.54 19.49
CA GLY A 112 6.65 -3.45 19.81
C GLY A 112 6.49 -2.42 18.70
N GLU A 113 7.21 -2.53 17.57
CA GLU A 113 7.01 -1.61 16.45
C GLU A 113 5.68 -1.92 15.73
N PRO A 114 4.82 -0.89 15.52
CA PRO A 114 3.55 -1.07 14.81
C PRO A 114 3.78 -1.47 13.36
N LEU A 115 2.98 -2.42 12.87
CA LEU A 115 2.98 -2.88 11.50
C LEU A 115 1.70 -2.46 10.81
N TRP A 116 1.81 -1.76 9.69
CA TRP A 116 0.69 -1.34 8.85
C TRP A 116 0.74 -2.00 7.49
N ALA A 117 -0.40 -2.08 6.82
CA ALA A 117 -0.46 -2.55 5.43
C ALA A 117 -0.98 -1.45 4.51
N ALA A 118 -0.35 -1.28 3.36
CA ALA A 118 -0.79 -0.36 2.32
C ALA A 118 -0.77 -1.03 0.95
N GLY A 119 -1.61 -0.57 0.05
CA GLY A 119 -1.55 -1.08 -1.31
C GLY A 119 -2.15 -0.16 -2.35
N LYS A 120 -1.50 -0.15 -3.52
CA LYS A 120 -2.03 0.53 -4.70
C LYS A 120 -3.11 -0.31 -5.35
N SER A 121 -4.31 0.25 -5.53
CA SER A 121 -5.39 -0.37 -6.30
C SER A 121 -5.64 -1.84 -5.90
N TYR A 122 -5.38 -2.78 -6.79
CA TYR A 122 -5.49 -4.22 -6.52
C TYR A 122 -4.80 -4.65 -5.22
N GLY A 123 -3.60 -4.16 -4.96
CA GLY A 123 -2.83 -4.51 -3.77
C GLY A 123 -3.54 -4.13 -2.48
N GLY A 124 -4.12 -2.93 -2.41
CA GLY A 124 -4.90 -2.46 -1.28
C GLY A 124 -6.19 -3.26 -1.08
N ARG A 125 -6.91 -3.52 -2.19
CA ARG A 125 -8.11 -4.35 -2.11
C ARG A 125 -7.81 -5.78 -1.64
N MET A 126 -6.70 -6.38 -2.05
CA MET A 126 -6.31 -7.72 -1.57
C MET A 126 -5.91 -7.70 -0.08
N ALA A 127 -5.28 -6.62 0.40
CA ALA A 127 -5.00 -6.43 1.81
C ALA A 127 -6.30 -6.36 2.64
N SER A 128 -7.29 -5.57 2.19
CA SER A 128 -8.58 -5.46 2.87
C SER A 128 -9.34 -6.79 2.92
N MET A 129 -9.31 -7.56 1.84
CA MET A 129 -9.92 -8.90 1.81
C MET A 129 -9.20 -9.86 2.77
N ALA A 130 -7.86 -9.83 2.81
CA ALA A 130 -7.08 -10.65 3.73
C ALA A 130 -7.40 -10.31 5.19
N GLU A 131 -7.45 -9.01 5.55
CA GLU A 131 -7.79 -8.56 6.90
C GLU A 131 -9.22 -8.93 7.28
N ALA A 132 -10.20 -8.67 6.41
CA ALA A 132 -11.62 -8.96 6.66
C ALA A 132 -11.94 -10.46 6.78
N GLU A 133 -11.18 -11.31 6.11
CA GLU A 133 -11.33 -12.77 6.18
C GLU A 133 -10.79 -13.33 7.50
N ARG A 134 -9.63 -12.85 7.94
CA ARG A 134 -8.99 -13.16 9.22
C ARG A 134 -7.96 -12.07 9.54
N PRO A 135 -7.99 -11.48 10.73
CA PRO A 135 -7.04 -10.42 11.11
C PRO A 135 -5.58 -10.76 10.79
N LEU A 136 -4.90 -9.82 10.16
CA LEU A 136 -3.46 -9.89 9.86
C LEU A 136 -2.61 -9.48 11.07
N GLY A 137 -3.23 -8.92 12.11
CA GLY A 137 -2.53 -8.38 13.27
C GLY A 137 -1.76 -7.10 12.95
N ILE A 138 -2.26 -6.30 12.05
CA ILE A 138 -1.73 -4.98 11.68
C ILE A 138 -2.43 -3.87 12.47
N ALA A 139 -1.78 -2.71 12.56
CA ALA A 139 -2.33 -1.53 13.22
C ALA A 139 -3.35 -0.77 12.35
N GLY A 140 -3.35 -0.98 11.05
CA GLY A 140 -4.33 -0.40 10.12
C GLY A 140 -3.97 -0.59 8.65
N LEU A 141 -4.83 -0.04 7.79
CA LEU A 141 -4.79 -0.18 6.34
C LEU A 141 -4.78 1.18 5.63
N VAL A 142 -3.99 1.27 4.58
CA VAL A 142 -3.96 2.42 3.67
C VAL A 142 -4.20 1.96 2.24
N TYR A 143 -5.18 2.56 1.59
CA TYR A 143 -5.51 2.29 0.19
C TYR A 143 -5.11 3.49 -0.67
N LEU A 144 -4.30 3.24 -1.69
CA LEU A 144 -3.88 4.23 -2.67
C LEU A 144 -4.66 3.98 -3.97
N GLY A 145 -5.83 4.61 -4.12
CA GLY A 145 -6.76 4.38 -5.21
C GLY A 145 -7.51 3.05 -5.07
N TYR A 146 -8.46 2.95 -4.14
CA TYR A 146 -9.25 1.73 -3.94
C TYR A 146 -10.17 1.47 -5.13
N PRO A 147 -10.11 0.29 -5.80
CA PRO A 147 -10.93 0.02 -6.97
C PRO A 147 -12.33 -0.48 -6.54
N LEU A 148 -13.20 0.46 -6.10
CA LEU A 148 -14.54 0.14 -5.59
C LEU A 148 -15.35 -0.69 -6.59
N HIS A 149 -15.32 -0.32 -7.86
CA HIS A 149 -16.01 -1.04 -8.94
C HIS A 149 -15.17 -1.00 -10.24
N PRO A 150 -15.47 -1.79 -11.24
CA PRO A 150 -14.89 -1.62 -12.57
C PRO A 150 -15.30 -0.25 -13.17
N PRO A 151 -14.43 0.40 -13.94
CA PRO A 151 -14.80 1.63 -14.64
C PRO A 151 -16.04 1.42 -15.52
N GLY A 152 -17.04 2.31 -15.37
CA GLY A 152 -18.29 2.24 -16.12
C GLY A 152 -19.31 1.21 -15.61
N ASP A 153 -19.04 0.54 -14.48
CA ASP A 153 -19.95 -0.46 -13.88
C ASP A 153 -20.09 -0.19 -12.36
N PRO A 154 -20.71 0.95 -11.96
CA PRO A 154 -20.82 1.35 -10.55
C PRO A 154 -21.69 0.42 -9.70
N GLU A 155 -22.58 -0.35 -10.31
CA GLU A 155 -23.42 -1.32 -9.59
C GLU A 155 -22.63 -2.54 -9.10
N ARG A 156 -21.44 -2.76 -9.63
CA ARG A 156 -20.58 -3.89 -9.26
C ARG A 156 -19.58 -3.51 -8.18
N GLU A 157 -20.09 -3.05 -7.05
CA GLU A 157 -19.27 -2.66 -5.91
C GLU A 157 -18.47 -3.84 -5.33
N ARG A 158 -17.33 -3.54 -4.74
CA ARG A 158 -16.39 -4.50 -4.14
C ARG A 158 -16.05 -4.11 -2.70
N ALA A 159 -17.06 -3.66 -1.96
CA ALA A 159 -16.92 -3.08 -0.62
C ALA A 159 -17.55 -3.91 0.50
N GLU A 160 -18.25 -5.01 0.20
CA GLU A 160 -19.03 -5.82 1.14
C GLU A 160 -18.24 -6.30 2.37
N HIS A 161 -16.93 -6.47 2.23
CA HIS A 161 -16.05 -6.93 3.30
C HIS A 161 -15.49 -5.79 4.18
N LEU A 162 -15.48 -4.55 3.71
CA LEU A 162 -14.86 -3.40 4.40
C LEU A 162 -15.42 -3.15 5.81
N PRO A 163 -16.75 -3.26 6.07
CA PRO A 163 -17.31 -3.05 7.40
C PRO A 163 -16.87 -4.10 8.44
N ARG A 164 -16.33 -5.24 8.02
CA ARG A 164 -15.80 -6.28 8.93
C ARG A 164 -14.40 -6.01 9.43
N ILE A 165 -13.73 -5.00 8.87
CA ILE A 165 -12.37 -4.60 9.26
C ILE A 165 -12.47 -3.74 10.51
N GLU A 166 -11.78 -4.16 11.58
CA GLU A 166 -11.82 -3.49 12.87
C GLU A 166 -10.73 -2.44 13.05
N VAL A 167 -9.64 -2.57 12.30
CA VAL A 167 -8.51 -1.62 12.34
C VAL A 167 -8.80 -0.36 11.54
N PRO A 168 -8.15 0.78 11.85
CA PRO A 168 -8.27 2.03 11.10
C PRO A 168 -7.97 1.86 9.60
N GLN A 169 -8.76 2.54 8.75
CA GLN A 169 -8.66 2.47 7.30
C GLN A 169 -8.54 3.88 6.70
N LEU A 170 -7.53 4.12 5.89
CA LEU A 170 -7.37 5.35 5.11
C LEU A 170 -7.56 5.05 3.62
N PHE A 171 -8.51 5.73 3.01
CA PHE A 171 -8.71 5.74 1.57
C PHE A 171 -8.12 7.04 1.00
N VAL A 172 -7.06 6.95 0.21
CA VAL A 172 -6.52 8.08 -0.56
C VAL A 172 -7.00 7.92 -1.99
N GLU A 173 -7.81 8.86 -2.46
CA GLU A 173 -8.55 8.72 -3.72
C GLU A 173 -8.44 9.96 -4.61
N GLY A 174 -8.36 9.75 -5.91
CA GLY A 174 -8.44 10.87 -6.86
C GLY A 174 -9.89 11.24 -7.18
N THR A 175 -10.21 12.56 -7.21
CA THR A 175 -11.57 13.01 -7.53
C THR A 175 -11.99 12.70 -8.98
N ASN A 176 -11.03 12.36 -9.87
CA ASN A 176 -11.29 11.95 -11.25
C ASN A 176 -11.05 10.45 -11.49
N ASP A 177 -11.01 9.65 -10.41
CA ASP A 177 -10.80 8.21 -10.54
C ASP A 177 -12.08 7.50 -11.03
N PRO A 178 -12.05 6.85 -12.21
CA PRO A 178 -13.23 6.15 -12.74
C PRO A 178 -13.62 4.89 -11.97
N PHE A 179 -12.75 4.39 -11.06
CA PHE A 179 -13.04 3.24 -10.20
C PHE A 179 -13.89 3.57 -8.97
N VAL A 180 -14.11 4.87 -8.70
CA VAL A 180 -14.92 5.35 -7.58
C VAL A 180 -15.99 6.37 -7.99
N ALA A 181 -16.18 6.59 -9.29
CA ALA A 181 -17.18 7.50 -9.83
C ALA A 181 -18.51 6.76 -10.09
N PRO A 182 -19.67 7.22 -9.52
CA PRO A 182 -19.84 8.40 -8.68
C PRO A 182 -19.34 8.20 -7.23
N HIS A 183 -18.79 9.25 -6.61
CA HIS A 183 -18.15 9.19 -5.29
C HIS A 183 -19.07 8.69 -4.17
N ALA A 184 -20.37 8.92 -4.28
CA ALA A 184 -21.35 8.49 -3.30
C ALA A 184 -21.29 6.99 -2.96
N GLY A 185 -20.84 6.14 -3.89
CA GLY A 185 -20.63 4.71 -3.64
C GLY A 185 -19.53 4.48 -2.60
N LEU A 186 -18.37 5.10 -2.81
CA LEU A 186 -17.25 4.99 -1.87
C LEU A 186 -17.56 5.66 -0.54
N GLU A 187 -18.20 6.82 -0.56
CA GLU A 187 -18.61 7.54 0.67
C GLU A 187 -19.53 6.69 1.55
N ARG A 188 -20.52 6.00 0.94
CA ARG A 188 -21.38 5.05 1.65
C ARG A 188 -20.60 3.87 2.21
N ALA A 189 -19.70 3.29 1.40
CA ALA A 189 -18.89 2.15 1.82
C ALA A 189 -17.99 2.51 3.02
N VAL A 190 -17.35 3.67 2.99
CA VAL A 190 -16.49 4.17 4.07
C VAL A 190 -17.30 4.53 5.31
N ALA A 191 -18.47 5.15 5.16
CA ALA A 191 -19.37 5.46 6.28
C ALA A 191 -19.90 4.19 7.00
N ALA A 192 -19.91 3.04 6.32
CA ALA A 192 -20.28 1.75 6.92
C ALA A 192 -19.11 1.10 7.69
N CYS A 193 -17.88 1.55 7.54
CA CYS A 193 -16.71 1.04 8.24
C CYS A 193 -16.67 1.56 9.68
N ARG A 194 -16.03 0.79 10.57
CA ARG A 194 -15.91 1.13 11.99
C ARG A 194 -15.03 2.37 12.25
N ASP A 195 -13.89 2.45 11.58
CA ASP A 195 -12.93 3.56 11.65
C ASP A 195 -12.29 3.73 10.28
N ALA A 196 -12.85 4.61 9.46
CA ALA A 196 -12.35 4.86 8.13
C ALA A 196 -12.54 6.32 7.73
N ARG A 197 -11.64 6.83 6.89
CA ARG A 197 -11.78 8.15 6.27
C ARG A 197 -11.28 8.15 4.83
N ILE A 198 -11.78 9.11 4.06
CA ILE A 198 -11.33 9.38 2.69
C ILE A 198 -10.54 10.69 2.68
N GLU A 199 -9.40 10.66 2.00
CA GLU A 199 -8.63 11.85 1.63
C GLU A 199 -8.66 11.98 0.10
N TRP A 200 -9.30 13.03 -0.37
CA TRP A 200 -9.46 13.29 -1.78
C TRP A 200 -8.28 14.08 -2.35
N ILE A 201 -7.70 13.58 -3.43
CA ILE A 201 -6.69 14.27 -4.22
C ILE A 201 -7.38 14.96 -5.40
N ASP A 202 -7.52 16.27 -5.32
CA ASP A 202 -8.25 17.05 -6.30
C ASP A 202 -7.65 16.95 -7.71
N GLY A 203 -8.53 16.64 -8.69
CA GLY A 203 -8.15 16.41 -10.07
C GLY A 203 -7.40 15.12 -10.35
N GLY A 204 -7.04 14.35 -9.31
CA GLY A 204 -6.30 13.09 -9.45
C GLY A 204 -7.13 12.00 -10.13
N GLY A 205 -6.53 11.28 -11.07
CA GLY A 205 -7.08 10.04 -11.62
C GLY A 205 -6.71 8.83 -10.75
N HIS A 206 -6.91 7.62 -11.29
CA HIS A 206 -6.60 6.36 -10.56
C HIS A 206 -5.14 6.23 -10.14
N SER A 207 -4.21 6.82 -10.87
CA SER A 207 -2.78 6.89 -10.51
C SER A 207 -2.38 8.25 -9.93
N PHE A 208 -3.35 9.06 -9.50
CA PHE A 208 -3.18 10.40 -8.91
C PHE A 208 -2.55 11.44 -9.85
N GLU A 209 -2.51 11.13 -11.13
CA GLU A 209 -2.08 12.08 -12.16
C GLU A 209 -3.16 13.14 -12.37
N VAL A 210 -2.76 14.41 -12.34
CA VAL A 210 -3.67 15.55 -12.55
C VAL A 210 -3.52 16.04 -13.98
N LYS A 211 -4.63 16.13 -14.71
CA LYS A 211 -4.64 16.63 -16.09
C LYS A 211 -4.03 18.04 -16.16
N GLY A 212 -3.08 18.23 -17.07
CA GLY A 212 -2.38 19.50 -17.23
C GLY A 212 -1.21 19.71 -16.25
N ARG A 213 -0.97 18.81 -15.32
CA ARG A 213 0.18 18.82 -14.39
C ARG A 213 0.96 17.51 -14.48
N LYS A 214 1.62 17.31 -15.62
CA LYS A 214 2.41 16.10 -15.84
C LYS A 214 3.59 16.06 -14.87
N ARG A 215 3.66 15.04 -14.03
CA ARG A 215 4.77 14.73 -13.13
C ARG A 215 5.23 13.30 -13.35
N PRO A 216 6.51 12.96 -13.12
CA PRO A 216 6.96 11.58 -13.03
C PRO A 216 6.14 10.79 -12.00
N ALA A 217 5.91 9.50 -12.26
CA ALA A 217 5.14 8.65 -11.34
C ALA A 217 5.76 8.62 -9.93
N GLU A 218 7.07 8.69 -9.85
CA GLU A 218 7.85 8.77 -8.61
C GLU A 218 7.49 10.01 -7.77
N GLU A 219 7.43 11.19 -8.40
CA GLU A 219 7.02 12.42 -7.73
C GLU A 219 5.53 12.40 -7.31
N VAL A 220 4.68 11.73 -8.10
CA VAL A 220 3.27 11.57 -7.75
C VAL A 220 3.15 10.71 -6.50
N GLY A 221 3.87 9.59 -6.44
CA GLY A 221 3.91 8.73 -5.25
C GLY A 221 4.46 9.47 -4.03
N ALA A 222 5.61 10.13 -4.17
CA ALA A 222 6.22 10.91 -3.10
C ALA A 222 5.28 11.97 -2.52
N GLY A 223 4.46 12.60 -3.36
CA GLY A 223 3.50 13.63 -2.95
C GLY A 223 2.38 13.13 -2.01
N LEU A 224 2.13 11.82 -1.94
CA LEU A 224 1.12 11.25 -1.03
C LEU A 224 1.71 10.88 0.35
N ALA A 225 3.03 10.76 0.45
CA ALA A 225 3.70 10.29 1.66
C ALA A 225 3.42 11.14 2.91
N PRO A 226 3.43 12.49 2.85
CA PRO A 226 3.15 13.31 4.04
C PRO A 226 1.77 13.05 4.65
N LEU A 227 0.74 12.94 3.81
CA LEU A 227 -0.63 12.65 4.24
C LEU A 227 -0.72 11.28 4.91
N VAL A 228 -0.09 10.27 4.31
CA VAL A 228 -0.09 8.91 4.86
C VAL A 228 0.71 8.85 6.17
N ALA A 229 1.90 9.45 6.22
CA ALA A 229 2.72 9.48 7.44
C ALA A 229 2.01 10.17 8.61
N ASP A 230 1.25 11.25 8.35
CA ASP A 230 0.42 11.91 9.35
C ASP A 230 -0.70 10.99 9.87
N PHE A 231 -1.39 10.29 8.98
CA PHE A 231 -2.42 9.33 9.37
C PHE A 231 -1.84 8.20 10.24
N LEU A 232 -0.72 7.61 9.83
CA LEU A 232 -0.04 6.57 10.61
C LEU A 232 0.30 7.08 12.01
N ARG A 233 0.83 8.30 12.11
CA ARG A 233 1.24 8.91 13.38
C ARG A 233 0.06 9.15 14.30
N THR A 234 -1.04 9.70 13.80
CA THR A 234 -2.23 10.01 14.60
C THR A 234 -3.00 8.77 15.07
N ARG A 235 -2.75 7.60 14.50
CA ARG A 235 -3.40 6.33 14.85
C ARG A 235 -2.48 5.36 15.61
N THR A 236 -1.19 5.68 15.71
CA THR A 236 -0.20 4.82 16.37
C THR A 236 0.28 5.40 17.70
N LEU A 237 0.36 6.72 17.81
CA LEU A 237 0.83 7.47 18.98
C LEU A 237 -0.33 8.09 19.75
#